data_ac68974c31be55a34b9018a844471401
#
_entry.id   ac68974c31be55a34b9018a844471401
#
_cell.length_a   1.000
_cell.length_b   1.000
_cell.length_c   1.000
_cell.angle_alpha   90.00
_cell.angle_beta   90.00
_cell.angle_gamma   90.00
#
_symmetry.space_group_name_H-M   'P 1'
#
loop_
_entity.id
_entity.type
_entity.pdbx_description
1 polymer ?
#
loop_
_entity_poly.entity_id
_entity_poly.type
_entity_poly.pdbx_seq_one_letter_code
_entity_poly.pdbx_strand_id
1 'polypeptide(L)'
;MKAAGNKVIIIGATSGIGRELAGIYARQGFHVGITGRRNELLQSLQNKFPKNILTECFDVTGNENIIHLRNLIEKLDGLDILIYNSGYGEVSNDLDWEIEKQTTAVNVNGFIEIVCYAFNYLVNQGHGQIACISSIASIRGNSQAPAYSASKAFESIYMEGLNLKARKLRKDVAITDIQPGFVDTGQAKGDGKFWVSPVKVAAAEIFNAIKRKKKRAYITRRWGIIAFFLKILPTFIYKRFG
;
A
#
# COMPACT_ATOMS: atom_id res chain seq x y z
N MET A 1 -16.79 10.91 24.53
CA MET A 1 -16.01 9.87 23.79
C MET A 1 -16.02 10.26 22.33
N LYS A 2 -14.87 10.62 21.72
CA LYS A 2 -14.80 10.79 20.28
C LYS A 2 -15.13 9.41 19.67
N ALA A 3 -16.06 9.39 18.70
CA ALA A 3 -16.38 8.17 17.94
C ALA A 3 -15.07 7.55 17.44
N ALA A 4 -14.95 6.21 17.54
CA ALA A 4 -13.80 5.50 17.01
C ALA A 4 -13.60 5.92 15.55
N GLY A 5 -12.36 6.27 15.17
CA GLY A 5 -12.03 6.82 13.87
C GLY A 5 -12.55 5.94 12.73
N ASN A 6 -13.31 6.54 11.83
CA ASN A 6 -13.94 5.86 10.70
C ASN A 6 -13.62 6.50 9.34
N LYS A 7 -12.55 7.30 9.26
CA LYS A 7 -12.12 8.01 8.06
C LYS A 7 -10.87 7.37 7.49
N VAL A 8 -10.98 6.77 6.32
CA VAL A 8 -9.86 6.09 5.65
C VAL A 8 -9.59 6.69 4.27
N ILE A 9 -8.33 6.93 3.97
CA ILE A 9 -7.90 7.31 2.61
C ILE A 9 -7.08 6.17 2.03
N ILE A 10 -7.42 5.77 0.80
CA ILE A 10 -6.74 4.70 0.05
C ILE A 10 -6.12 5.31 -1.21
N ILE A 11 -4.80 5.36 -1.24
CA ILE A 11 -4.03 5.83 -2.39
C ILE A 11 -3.89 4.67 -3.39
N GLY A 12 -4.45 4.82 -4.59
CA GLY A 12 -4.44 3.78 -5.63
C GLY A 12 -5.59 2.79 -5.51
N ALA A 13 -6.85 3.27 -5.66
CA ALA A 13 -8.06 2.46 -5.51
C ALA A 13 -8.85 2.25 -6.82
N THR A 14 -8.26 2.47 -7.98
CA THR A 14 -8.97 2.28 -9.27
C THR A 14 -9.19 0.82 -9.63
N SER A 15 -8.36 -0.10 -9.13
CA SER A 15 -8.44 -1.54 -9.42
C SER A 15 -7.81 -2.39 -8.31
N GLY A 16 -7.87 -3.71 -8.45
CA GLY A 16 -7.16 -4.67 -7.60
C GLY A 16 -7.47 -4.54 -6.11
N ILE A 17 -6.43 -4.69 -5.30
CA ILE A 17 -6.52 -4.69 -3.82
C ILE A 17 -7.13 -3.39 -3.30
N GLY A 18 -6.69 -2.22 -3.80
CA GLY A 18 -7.17 -0.93 -3.32
C GLY A 18 -8.66 -0.73 -3.55
N ARG A 19 -9.18 -1.16 -4.72
CA ARG A 19 -10.61 -1.09 -5.04
C ARG A 19 -11.44 -2.00 -4.13
N GLU A 20 -10.99 -3.23 -3.89
CA GLU A 20 -11.70 -4.16 -2.99
C GLU A 20 -11.66 -3.68 -1.54
N LEU A 21 -10.52 -3.15 -1.06
CA LEU A 21 -10.43 -2.54 0.26
C LEU A 21 -11.40 -1.38 0.43
N ALA A 22 -11.48 -0.47 -0.54
CA ALA A 22 -12.43 0.64 -0.50
C ALA A 22 -13.88 0.14 -0.37
N GLY A 23 -14.27 -0.90 -1.12
CA GLY A 23 -15.57 -1.53 -0.98
C GLY A 23 -15.78 -2.20 0.37
N ILE A 24 -14.76 -2.83 0.96
CA ILE A 24 -14.85 -3.43 2.31
C ILE A 24 -15.06 -2.33 3.36
N TYR A 25 -14.25 -1.28 3.36
CA TYR A 25 -14.37 -0.18 4.32
C TYR A 25 -15.72 0.53 4.20
N ALA A 26 -16.20 0.80 2.97
CA ALA A 26 -17.51 1.42 2.75
C ALA A 26 -18.66 0.56 3.30
N ARG A 27 -18.65 -0.76 3.07
CA ARG A 27 -19.62 -1.71 3.65
C ARG A 27 -19.57 -1.79 5.18
N GLN A 28 -18.43 -1.49 5.78
CA GLN A 28 -18.27 -1.42 7.24
C GLN A 28 -18.67 -0.05 7.83
N GLY A 29 -19.20 0.85 7.00
CA GLY A 29 -19.69 2.17 7.44
C GLY A 29 -18.62 3.25 7.56
N PHE A 30 -17.40 3.02 7.04
CA PHE A 30 -16.36 4.04 7.01
C PHE A 30 -16.66 5.12 5.97
N HIS A 31 -16.19 6.34 6.23
CA HIS A 31 -16.01 7.38 5.22
C HIS A 31 -14.69 7.16 4.52
N VAL A 32 -14.73 6.95 3.21
CA VAL A 32 -13.59 6.45 2.43
C VAL A 32 -13.21 7.47 1.36
N GLY A 33 -12.03 8.06 1.48
CA GLY A 33 -11.39 8.78 0.39
C GLY A 33 -10.63 7.83 -0.52
N ILE A 34 -10.86 7.90 -1.81
CA ILE A 34 -10.15 7.05 -2.78
C ILE A 34 -9.45 7.90 -3.84
N THR A 35 -8.24 7.45 -4.23
CA THR A 35 -7.46 8.15 -5.23
C THR A 35 -6.97 7.24 -6.36
N GLY A 36 -6.54 7.84 -7.46
CA GLY A 36 -5.93 7.18 -8.60
C GLY A 36 -6.05 8.00 -9.88
N ARG A 37 -5.46 7.52 -10.96
CA ARG A 37 -5.36 8.23 -12.25
C ARG A 37 -6.57 8.09 -13.17
N ARG A 38 -7.40 7.06 -12.97
CA ARG A 38 -8.54 6.72 -13.85
C ARG A 38 -9.84 7.17 -13.20
N ASN A 39 -10.26 8.40 -13.55
CA ASN A 39 -11.40 9.05 -12.91
C ASN A 39 -12.70 8.22 -13.07
N GLU A 40 -12.95 7.63 -14.24
CA GLU A 40 -14.17 6.85 -14.49
C GLU A 40 -14.28 5.65 -13.53
N LEU A 41 -13.15 5.03 -13.19
CA LEU A 41 -13.12 3.91 -12.25
C LEU A 41 -13.32 4.34 -10.80
N LEU A 42 -12.85 5.54 -10.43
CA LEU A 42 -13.14 6.13 -9.12
C LEU A 42 -14.64 6.46 -9.00
N GLN A 43 -15.19 7.15 -9.99
CA GLN A 43 -16.61 7.50 -10.04
C GLN A 43 -17.51 6.26 -10.02
N SER A 44 -17.14 5.22 -10.79
CA SER A 44 -17.85 3.93 -10.77
C SER A 44 -17.92 3.30 -9.37
N LEU A 45 -16.89 3.50 -8.54
CA LEU A 45 -16.91 2.98 -7.17
C LEU A 45 -17.69 3.90 -6.23
N GLN A 46 -17.55 5.21 -6.39
CA GLN A 46 -18.35 6.19 -5.65
C GLN A 46 -19.85 5.99 -5.88
N ASN A 47 -20.28 5.77 -7.13
CA ASN A 47 -21.68 5.52 -7.46
C ASN A 47 -22.26 4.27 -6.78
N LYS A 48 -21.42 3.27 -6.46
CA LYS A 48 -21.85 2.09 -5.67
C LYS A 48 -22.01 2.38 -4.18
N PHE A 49 -21.31 3.38 -3.66
CA PHE A 49 -21.30 3.76 -2.25
C PHE A 49 -21.35 5.28 -2.08
N PRO A 50 -22.41 5.95 -2.58
CA PRO A 50 -22.43 7.41 -2.72
C PRO A 50 -22.41 8.16 -1.38
N LYS A 51 -22.83 7.50 -0.30
CA LYS A 51 -22.80 8.08 1.06
C LYS A 51 -21.47 7.90 1.78
N ASN A 52 -20.61 6.99 1.28
CA ASN A 52 -19.41 6.59 1.99
C ASN A 52 -18.13 6.96 1.26
N ILE A 53 -18.15 7.05 -0.08
CA ILE A 53 -16.92 7.21 -0.88
C ILE A 53 -16.84 8.61 -1.47
N LEU A 54 -15.71 9.27 -1.24
CA LEU A 54 -15.28 10.49 -1.90
C LEU A 54 -14.06 10.20 -2.78
N THR A 55 -13.93 10.92 -3.88
CA THR A 55 -12.86 10.70 -4.86
C THR A 55 -11.97 11.91 -5.02
N GLU A 56 -10.69 11.65 -5.29
CA GLU A 56 -9.71 12.65 -5.71
C GLU A 56 -8.84 12.02 -6.80
N CYS A 57 -8.88 12.58 -8.02
CA CYS A 57 -8.18 12.02 -9.17
C CYS A 57 -6.84 12.70 -9.37
N PHE A 58 -5.74 11.97 -9.14
CA PHE A 58 -4.39 12.46 -9.41
C PHE A 58 -3.40 11.31 -9.63
N ASP A 59 -2.22 11.66 -10.19
CA ASP A 59 -1.09 10.76 -10.32
C ASP A 59 -0.11 11.02 -9.18
N VAL A 60 0.29 9.99 -8.45
CA VAL A 60 1.25 10.08 -7.34
C VAL A 60 2.66 10.49 -7.78
N THR A 61 2.94 10.53 -9.09
CA THR A 61 4.19 11.04 -9.67
C THR A 61 4.15 12.54 -9.95
N GLY A 62 3.01 13.18 -9.75
CA GLY A 62 2.85 14.64 -9.92
C GLY A 62 3.41 15.44 -8.73
N ASN A 63 3.42 16.77 -8.90
CA ASN A 63 3.99 17.70 -7.90
C ASN A 63 2.95 18.23 -6.89
N GLU A 64 1.69 17.85 -7.02
CA GLU A 64 0.58 18.39 -6.21
C GLU A 64 -0.03 17.36 -5.25
N ASN A 65 0.68 16.25 -4.99
CA ASN A 65 0.21 15.15 -4.16
C ASN A 65 -0.33 15.61 -2.79
N ILE A 66 0.38 16.54 -2.15
CA ILE A 66 0.00 17.05 -0.83
C ILE A 66 -1.25 17.93 -0.90
N ILE A 67 -1.43 18.68 -1.99
CA ILE A 67 -2.64 19.49 -2.21
C ILE A 67 -3.84 18.56 -2.34
N HIS A 68 -3.77 17.56 -3.19
CA HIS A 68 -4.83 16.56 -3.38
C HIS A 68 -5.14 15.78 -2.10
N LEU A 69 -4.10 15.34 -1.37
CA LEU A 69 -4.29 14.63 -0.11
C LEU A 69 -4.97 15.52 0.94
N ARG A 70 -4.57 16.78 1.05
CA ARG A 70 -5.18 17.76 1.96
C ARG A 70 -6.64 17.98 1.62
N ASN A 71 -6.96 18.25 0.35
CA ASN A 71 -8.33 18.42 -0.13
C ASN A 71 -9.22 17.22 0.26
N LEU A 72 -8.69 16.01 0.13
CA LEU A 72 -9.44 14.81 0.47
C LEU A 72 -9.63 14.65 1.99
N ILE A 73 -8.62 15.00 2.79
CA ILE A 73 -8.73 15.04 4.27
C ILE A 73 -9.78 16.06 4.70
N GLU A 74 -9.81 17.25 4.09
CA GLU A 74 -10.81 18.28 4.38
C GLU A 74 -12.22 17.83 4.00
N LYS A 75 -12.42 17.26 2.80
CA LYS A 75 -13.69 16.68 2.37
C LYS A 75 -14.22 15.57 3.30
N LEU A 76 -13.32 14.82 3.92
CA LEU A 76 -13.64 13.75 4.89
C LEU A 76 -13.80 14.27 6.32
N ASP A 77 -13.48 15.55 6.58
CA ASP A 77 -13.39 16.13 7.91
C ASP A 77 -12.39 15.38 8.81
N GLY A 78 -11.24 14.97 8.26
CA GLY A 78 -10.13 14.35 8.99
C GLY A 78 -9.58 13.06 8.34
N LEU A 79 -8.62 12.44 9.04
CA LEU A 79 -7.95 11.21 8.65
C LEU A 79 -7.68 10.33 9.87
N ASP A 80 -8.12 9.06 9.83
CA ASP A 80 -7.79 8.07 10.87
C ASP A 80 -6.87 6.97 10.33
N ILE A 81 -7.05 6.58 9.06
CA ILE A 81 -6.26 5.52 8.42
C ILE A 81 -5.83 5.98 7.03
N LEU A 82 -4.52 6.01 6.77
CA LEU A 82 -3.99 6.07 5.42
C LEU A 82 -3.60 4.67 4.96
N ILE A 83 -4.02 4.27 3.76
CA ILE A 83 -3.55 3.04 3.09
C ILE A 83 -2.85 3.43 1.79
N TYR A 84 -1.53 3.28 1.74
CA TYR A 84 -0.78 3.45 0.51
C TYR A 84 -0.77 2.12 -0.26
N ASN A 85 -1.50 2.08 -1.37
CA ASN A 85 -1.63 0.90 -2.23
C ASN A 85 -1.18 1.18 -3.68
N SER A 86 -0.93 2.44 -4.05
CA SER A 86 -0.31 2.73 -5.35
C SER A 86 1.00 1.99 -5.49
N GLY A 87 1.23 1.42 -6.65
CA GLY A 87 2.47 0.74 -6.95
C GLY A 87 2.57 0.50 -8.46
N TYR A 88 3.78 0.49 -8.95
CA TYR A 88 4.14 0.15 -10.32
C TYR A 88 5.29 -0.84 -10.30
N GLY A 89 5.28 -1.77 -11.24
CA GLY A 89 6.36 -2.70 -11.45
C GLY A 89 6.08 -3.54 -12.69
N GLU A 90 7.04 -3.56 -13.58
CA GLU A 90 7.05 -4.38 -14.79
C GLU A 90 8.33 -5.20 -14.85
N VAL A 91 8.34 -6.22 -15.70
CA VAL A 91 9.54 -6.97 -16.02
C VAL A 91 10.43 -6.08 -16.90
N SER A 92 11.70 -5.97 -16.53
CA SER A 92 12.72 -5.13 -17.18
C SER A 92 13.97 -5.97 -17.43
N ASN A 93 13.88 -6.92 -18.37
CA ASN A 93 14.96 -7.87 -18.66
C ASN A 93 16.23 -7.16 -19.13
N ASP A 94 16.09 -6.09 -19.90
CA ASP A 94 17.19 -5.30 -20.49
C ASP A 94 17.50 -4.04 -19.67
N LEU A 95 16.98 -3.93 -18.43
CA LEU A 95 17.10 -2.75 -17.57
C LEU A 95 16.63 -1.46 -18.26
N ASP A 96 15.42 -1.50 -18.82
CA ASP A 96 14.79 -0.36 -19.45
C ASP A 96 14.64 0.81 -18.46
N TRP A 97 15.34 1.91 -18.76
CA TRP A 97 15.39 3.10 -17.90
C TRP A 97 13.99 3.68 -17.61
N GLU A 98 13.07 3.67 -18.57
CA GLU A 98 11.74 4.24 -18.35
C GLU A 98 10.90 3.38 -17.38
N ILE A 99 11.06 2.05 -17.39
CA ILE A 99 10.45 1.14 -16.42
C ILE A 99 11.04 1.37 -15.03
N GLU A 100 12.37 1.42 -14.91
CA GLU A 100 13.08 1.63 -13.65
C GLU A 100 12.73 3.00 -13.03
N LYS A 101 12.76 4.05 -13.85
CA LYS A 101 12.38 5.43 -13.47
C LYS A 101 10.92 5.52 -13.02
N GLN A 102 9.98 4.96 -13.79
CA GLN A 102 8.56 4.95 -13.42
C GLN A 102 8.33 4.18 -12.13
N THR A 103 9.03 3.06 -11.92
CA THR A 103 8.95 2.27 -10.69
C THR A 103 9.37 3.10 -9.49
N THR A 104 10.50 3.80 -9.57
CA THR A 104 10.99 4.64 -8.47
C THR A 104 10.12 5.87 -8.25
N ALA A 105 9.63 6.49 -9.31
CA ALA A 105 8.74 7.64 -9.21
C ALA A 105 7.46 7.31 -8.41
N VAL A 106 6.82 6.16 -8.69
CA VAL A 106 5.58 5.75 -8.01
C VAL A 106 5.87 5.19 -6.61
N ASN A 107 6.80 4.21 -6.52
CA ASN A 107 6.97 3.40 -5.31
C ASN A 107 7.90 4.05 -4.27
N VAL A 108 8.71 5.03 -4.68
CA VAL A 108 9.62 5.73 -3.77
C VAL A 108 9.20 7.18 -3.58
N ASN A 109 9.24 7.99 -4.62
CA ASN A 109 9.01 9.44 -4.49
C ASN A 109 7.56 9.74 -4.07
N GLY A 110 6.57 9.24 -4.81
CA GLY A 110 5.16 9.43 -4.47
C GLY A 110 4.79 8.80 -3.13
N PHE A 111 5.40 7.64 -2.80
CA PHE A 111 5.21 7.00 -1.50
C PHE A 111 5.72 7.88 -0.35
N ILE A 112 6.97 8.34 -0.40
CA ILE A 112 7.57 9.16 0.67
C ILE A 112 6.75 10.41 0.89
N GLU A 113 6.44 11.15 -0.16
CA GLU A 113 5.75 12.43 -0.07
C GLU A 113 4.41 12.28 0.67
N ILE A 114 3.58 11.35 0.22
CA ILE A 114 2.24 11.13 0.79
C ILE A 114 2.31 10.56 2.21
N VAL A 115 3.17 9.55 2.44
CA VAL A 115 3.27 8.88 3.75
C VAL A 115 3.91 9.79 4.79
N CYS A 116 4.91 10.59 4.41
CA CYS A 116 5.53 11.58 5.31
C CYS A 116 4.51 12.63 5.77
N TYR A 117 3.74 13.19 4.84
CA TYR A 117 2.68 14.14 5.19
C TYR A 117 1.64 13.52 6.13
N ALA A 118 1.12 12.35 5.80
CA ALA A 118 0.12 11.66 6.61
C ALA A 118 0.65 11.29 7.99
N PHE A 119 1.92 10.86 8.09
CA PHE A 119 2.55 10.56 9.37
C PHE A 119 2.59 11.80 10.27
N ASN A 120 3.05 12.93 9.76
CA ASN A 120 3.09 14.17 10.52
C ASN A 120 1.68 14.65 10.92
N TYR A 121 0.70 14.53 10.03
CA TYR A 121 -0.70 14.82 10.32
C TYR A 121 -1.21 13.99 11.51
N LEU A 122 -1.04 12.66 11.47
CA LEU A 122 -1.52 11.74 12.50
C LEU A 122 -0.74 11.89 13.83
N VAL A 123 0.57 12.19 13.76
CA VAL A 123 1.38 12.50 14.94
C VAL A 123 0.89 13.77 15.64
N ASN A 124 0.58 14.82 14.88
CA ASN A 124 0.01 16.06 15.43
C ASN A 124 -1.40 15.83 15.99
N GLN A 125 -2.21 14.99 15.32
CA GLN A 125 -3.51 14.55 15.83
C GLN A 125 -3.39 13.72 17.14
N GLY A 126 -2.27 13.02 17.33
CA GLY A 126 -1.97 12.18 18.48
C GLY A 126 -2.34 10.70 18.31
N HIS A 127 -3.09 10.34 17.28
CA HIS A 127 -3.56 8.96 17.01
C HIS A 127 -3.78 8.74 15.52
N GLY A 128 -3.82 7.48 15.10
CA GLY A 128 -4.18 7.05 13.75
C GLY A 128 -3.43 5.81 13.29
N GLN A 129 -3.51 5.54 11.99
CA GLN A 129 -2.82 4.38 11.41
C GLN A 129 -2.36 4.66 9.98
N ILE A 130 -1.18 4.14 9.63
CA ILE A 130 -0.69 4.07 8.24
C ILE A 130 -0.45 2.61 7.89
N ALA A 131 -0.99 2.18 6.77
CA ALA A 131 -0.69 0.89 6.16
C ALA A 131 -0.08 1.10 4.77
N CYS A 132 0.94 0.32 4.43
CA CYS A 132 1.52 0.27 3.10
C CYS A 132 1.37 -1.14 2.52
N ILE A 133 0.94 -1.23 1.27
CA ILE A 133 0.92 -2.49 0.51
C ILE A 133 2.26 -2.60 -0.23
N SER A 134 3.25 -3.13 0.49
CA SER A 134 4.55 -3.44 -0.10
C SER A 134 4.51 -4.75 -0.91
N SER A 135 5.37 -5.71 -0.68
CA SER A 135 5.36 -7.02 -1.37
C SER A 135 6.29 -8.01 -0.66
N ILE A 136 6.08 -9.30 -0.92
CA ILE A 136 7.06 -10.35 -0.63
C ILE A 136 8.39 -10.10 -1.38
N ALA A 137 8.35 -9.42 -2.52
CA ALA A 137 9.52 -9.01 -3.29
C ALA A 137 10.44 -8.04 -2.53
N SER A 138 9.98 -7.45 -1.42
CA SER A 138 10.79 -6.62 -0.53
C SER A 138 11.94 -7.35 0.17
N ILE A 139 11.94 -8.69 0.15
CA ILE A 139 12.88 -9.50 0.95
C ILE A 139 14.18 -9.76 0.22
N ARG A 140 14.12 -9.93 -1.10
CA ARG A 140 15.30 -10.25 -1.94
C ARG A 140 15.20 -9.55 -3.29
N GLY A 141 16.34 -9.23 -3.88
CA GLY A 141 16.41 -8.72 -5.26
C GLY A 141 15.89 -9.74 -6.26
N ASN A 142 15.26 -9.26 -7.32
CA ASN A 142 14.78 -10.06 -8.44
C ASN A 142 15.47 -9.61 -9.73
N SER A 143 16.06 -10.54 -10.47
CA SER A 143 16.77 -10.25 -11.72
C SER A 143 15.89 -9.66 -12.81
N GLN A 144 14.61 -10.03 -12.86
CA GLN A 144 13.66 -9.58 -13.88
C GLN A 144 13.04 -8.20 -13.57
N ALA A 145 13.10 -7.73 -12.31
CA ALA A 145 12.49 -6.48 -11.90
C ALA A 145 13.27 -5.85 -10.71
N PRO A 146 14.53 -5.40 -10.94
CA PRO A 146 15.41 -4.90 -9.89
C PRO A 146 14.85 -3.69 -9.15
N ALA A 147 14.40 -2.64 -9.87
CA ALA A 147 13.80 -1.46 -9.25
C ALA A 147 12.54 -1.79 -8.46
N TYR A 148 11.71 -2.72 -8.94
CA TYR A 148 10.51 -3.12 -8.20
C TYR A 148 10.86 -3.74 -6.84
N SER A 149 11.74 -4.76 -6.82
CA SER A 149 12.13 -5.40 -5.56
C SER A 149 12.83 -4.42 -4.62
N ALA A 150 13.72 -3.57 -5.16
CA ALA A 150 14.40 -2.53 -4.39
C ALA A 150 13.41 -1.50 -3.82
N SER A 151 12.44 -1.03 -4.62
CA SER A 151 11.42 -0.08 -4.16
C SER A 151 10.50 -0.66 -3.09
N LYS A 152 10.13 -1.95 -3.20
CA LYS A 152 9.32 -2.62 -2.19
C LYS A 152 10.11 -2.87 -0.90
N ALA A 153 11.41 -3.12 -0.98
CA ALA A 153 12.31 -3.15 0.18
C ALA A 153 12.40 -1.78 0.84
N PHE A 154 12.52 -0.72 0.05
CA PHE A 154 12.49 0.66 0.53
C PHE A 154 11.19 0.95 1.33
N GLU A 155 10.01 0.68 0.74
CA GLU A 155 8.72 0.85 1.43
C GLU A 155 8.70 0.10 2.78
N SER A 156 9.10 -1.19 2.80
CA SER A 156 9.09 -2.02 4.00
C SER A 156 10.00 -1.49 5.11
N ILE A 157 11.23 -1.09 4.77
CA ILE A 157 12.21 -0.53 5.72
C ILE A 157 11.76 0.86 6.20
N TYR A 158 11.21 1.68 5.32
CA TYR A 158 10.68 2.99 5.68
C TYR A 158 9.53 2.88 6.70
N MET A 159 8.59 1.94 6.48
CA MET A 159 7.49 1.66 7.41
C MET A 159 8.01 1.16 8.78
N GLU A 160 9.07 0.35 8.81
CA GLU A 160 9.73 -0.05 10.04
C GLU A 160 10.32 1.16 10.78
N GLY A 161 11.01 2.05 10.06
CA GLY A 161 11.54 3.31 10.60
C GLY A 161 10.45 4.21 11.19
N LEU A 162 9.31 4.35 10.51
CA LEU A 162 8.16 5.10 11.02
C LEU A 162 7.57 4.48 12.29
N ASN A 163 7.53 3.15 12.39
CA ASN A 163 7.08 2.46 13.61
C ASN A 163 7.97 2.80 14.81
N LEU A 164 9.31 2.79 14.60
CA LEU A 164 10.27 3.19 15.64
C LEU A 164 10.10 4.66 16.02
N LYS A 165 9.90 5.53 15.03
CA LYS A 165 9.69 6.97 15.23
C LYS A 165 8.41 7.25 16.02
N ALA A 166 7.28 6.62 15.68
CA ALA A 166 6.00 6.77 16.40
C ALA A 166 6.15 6.37 17.88
N ARG A 167 6.84 5.25 18.14
CA ARG A 167 7.15 4.79 19.52
C ARG A 167 8.01 5.79 20.29
N LYS A 168 9.07 6.32 19.66
CA LYS A 168 9.95 7.32 20.29
C LYS A 168 9.19 8.61 20.62
N LEU A 169 8.26 9.01 19.75
CA LEU A 169 7.39 10.17 19.97
C LEU A 169 6.25 9.91 20.96
N ARG A 170 6.09 8.68 21.44
CA ARG A 170 4.99 8.25 22.35
C ARG A 170 3.59 8.61 21.81
N LYS A 171 3.38 8.45 20.49
CA LYS A 171 2.10 8.70 19.81
C LYS A 171 1.39 7.39 19.49
N ASP A 172 0.05 7.36 19.62
CA ASP A 172 -0.78 6.20 19.24
C ASP A 172 -0.98 6.18 17.70
N VAL A 173 0.11 6.15 16.96
CA VAL A 173 0.10 6.00 15.49
C VAL A 173 0.60 4.61 15.15
N ALA A 174 -0.31 3.75 14.70
CA ALA A 174 0.02 2.39 14.28
C ALA A 174 0.57 2.38 12.86
N ILE A 175 1.64 1.61 12.63
CA ILE A 175 2.27 1.46 11.31
C ILE A 175 2.21 0.00 10.92
N THR A 176 1.67 -0.30 9.73
CA THR A 176 1.43 -1.65 9.23
C THR A 176 2.06 -1.83 7.85
N ASP A 177 3.08 -2.70 7.77
CA ASP A 177 3.67 -3.16 6.50
C ASP A 177 2.94 -4.43 6.04
N ILE A 178 2.24 -4.35 4.91
CA ILE A 178 1.54 -5.47 4.30
C ILE A 178 2.39 -6.01 3.15
N GLN A 179 2.76 -7.28 3.22
CA GLN A 179 3.59 -7.96 2.23
C GLN A 179 2.79 -9.06 1.52
N PRO A 180 2.04 -8.73 0.44
CA PRO A 180 1.38 -9.74 -0.37
C PRO A 180 2.40 -10.59 -1.14
N GLY A 181 2.06 -11.88 -1.31
CA GLY A 181 2.61 -12.66 -2.40
C GLY A 181 1.85 -12.40 -3.70
N PHE A 182 1.72 -13.40 -4.57
CA PHE A 182 0.97 -13.25 -5.81
C PHE A 182 -0.53 -13.11 -5.54
N VAL A 183 -1.09 -12.02 -6.03
CA VAL A 183 -2.53 -11.72 -6.00
C VAL A 183 -2.99 -11.55 -7.44
N ASP A 184 -4.15 -12.11 -7.79
CA ASP A 184 -4.74 -12.03 -9.13
C ASP A 184 -5.19 -10.60 -9.45
N THR A 185 -4.21 -9.74 -9.71
CA THR A 185 -4.39 -8.35 -10.13
C THR A 185 -3.77 -8.16 -11.50
N GLY A 186 -4.17 -7.13 -12.23
CA GLY A 186 -3.54 -6.78 -13.50
C GLY A 186 -2.04 -6.45 -13.44
N GLN A 187 -1.50 -6.26 -12.22
CA GLN A 187 -0.07 -6.02 -11.99
C GLN A 187 0.76 -7.29 -11.82
N ALA A 188 0.12 -8.43 -11.55
CA ALA A 188 0.82 -9.71 -11.41
C ALA A 188 1.23 -10.22 -12.79
N LYS A 189 2.36 -9.76 -13.31
CA LYS A 189 2.96 -10.18 -14.60
C LYS A 189 4.08 -11.20 -14.35
N GLY A 190 4.52 -11.90 -15.41
CA GLY A 190 5.60 -12.91 -15.39
C GLY A 190 5.12 -14.35 -15.26
N ASP A 191 6.00 -15.29 -15.61
CA ASP A 191 5.80 -16.73 -15.52
C ASP A 191 6.13 -17.27 -14.12
N GLY A 192 5.76 -18.51 -13.83
CA GLY A 192 6.11 -19.18 -12.56
C GLY A 192 5.30 -18.74 -11.35
N LYS A 193 4.15 -18.12 -11.52
CA LYS A 193 3.27 -17.76 -10.40
C LYS A 193 2.71 -18.99 -9.73
N PHE A 194 2.87 -19.07 -8.43
CA PHE A 194 2.26 -20.09 -7.60
C PHE A 194 1.51 -19.47 -6.42
N TRP A 195 0.55 -20.20 -5.88
CA TRP A 195 -0.27 -19.73 -4.75
C TRP A 195 -0.92 -18.36 -4.98
N VAL A 196 -1.33 -18.07 -6.20
CA VAL A 196 -2.04 -16.84 -6.55
C VAL A 196 -3.33 -16.76 -5.74
N SER A 197 -3.52 -15.65 -5.04
CA SER A 197 -4.72 -15.42 -4.23
C SER A 197 -5.73 -14.58 -5.01
N PRO A 198 -7.04 -14.92 -4.96
CA PRO A 198 -8.06 -14.02 -5.45
C PRO A 198 -8.00 -12.67 -4.73
N VAL A 199 -8.21 -11.57 -5.47
CA VAL A 199 -8.15 -10.19 -4.92
C VAL A 199 -9.05 -10.01 -3.70
N LYS A 200 -10.26 -10.56 -3.73
CA LYS A 200 -11.22 -10.49 -2.63
C LYS A 200 -10.70 -11.11 -1.34
N VAL A 201 -10.05 -12.27 -1.46
CA VAL A 201 -9.45 -12.98 -0.31
C VAL A 201 -8.30 -12.17 0.26
N ALA A 202 -7.39 -11.70 -0.61
CA ALA A 202 -6.26 -10.87 -0.20
C ALA A 202 -6.74 -9.59 0.51
N ALA A 203 -7.70 -8.87 -0.07
CA ALA A 203 -8.24 -7.65 0.51
C ALA A 203 -8.89 -7.88 1.89
N ALA A 204 -9.62 -8.99 2.07
CA ALA A 204 -10.22 -9.34 3.36
C ALA A 204 -9.14 -9.64 4.43
N GLU A 205 -8.07 -10.35 4.08
CA GLU A 205 -6.94 -10.60 5.00
C GLU A 205 -6.20 -9.30 5.34
N ILE A 206 -6.00 -8.41 4.36
CA ILE A 206 -5.38 -7.09 4.55
C ILE A 206 -6.22 -6.24 5.50
N PHE A 207 -7.53 -6.13 5.25
CA PHE A 207 -8.45 -5.41 6.13
C PHE A 207 -8.34 -5.90 7.58
N ASN A 208 -8.34 -7.23 7.79
CA ASN A 208 -8.20 -7.83 9.11
C ASN A 208 -6.82 -7.55 9.75
N ALA A 209 -5.75 -7.50 8.95
CA ALA A 209 -4.41 -7.17 9.44
C ALA A 209 -4.33 -5.70 9.91
N ILE A 210 -4.91 -4.78 9.14
CA ILE A 210 -4.99 -3.34 9.47
C ILE A 210 -5.86 -3.15 10.72
N LYS A 211 -7.05 -3.74 10.76
CA LYS A 211 -7.96 -3.68 11.92
C LYS A 211 -7.28 -4.14 13.22
N ARG A 212 -6.38 -5.13 13.15
CA ARG A 212 -5.60 -5.64 14.28
C ARG A 212 -4.30 -4.86 14.53
N LYS A 213 -4.05 -3.77 13.84
CA LYS A 213 -2.83 -2.93 13.94
C LYS A 213 -1.54 -3.76 13.88
N LYS A 214 -1.49 -4.79 13.00
CA LYS A 214 -0.30 -5.63 12.86
C LYS A 214 0.86 -4.81 12.33
N LYS A 215 2.06 -4.95 12.92
CA LYS A 215 3.26 -4.25 12.42
C LYS A 215 3.67 -4.73 11.03
N ARG A 216 3.59 -6.06 10.80
CA ARG A 216 3.84 -6.70 9.50
C ARG A 216 2.83 -7.84 9.27
N ALA A 217 2.36 -7.99 8.04
CA ALA A 217 1.47 -9.09 7.68
C ALA A 217 1.80 -9.62 6.28
N TYR A 218 1.99 -10.92 6.18
CA TYR A 218 2.12 -11.63 4.90
C TYR A 218 0.73 -12.05 4.40
N ILE A 219 0.44 -11.80 3.13
CA ILE A 219 -0.85 -12.08 2.49
C ILE A 219 -0.61 -12.97 1.25
N THR A 220 -1.17 -14.17 1.20
CA THR A 220 -1.87 -14.89 2.27
C THR A 220 -0.87 -15.42 3.32
N ARG A 221 -1.36 -15.88 4.47
CA ARG A 221 -0.48 -16.29 5.60
C ARG A 221 0.64 -17.26 5.23
N ARG A 222 0.41 -18.17 4.27
CA ARG A 222 1.41 -19.14 3.78
C ARG A 222 2.66 -18.47 3.21
N TRP A 223 2.56 -17.24 2.69
CA TRP A 223 3.70 -16.46 2.24
C TRP A 223 4.66 -16.08 3.37
N GLY A 224 4.20 -16.11 4.62
CA GLY A 224 5.08 -15.96 5.78
C GLY A 224 6.15 -17.05 5.89
N ILE A 225 5.83 -18.28 5.46
CA ILE A 225 6.78 -19.39 5.40
C ILE A 225 7.85 -19.12 4.34
N ILE A 226 7.42 -18.70 3.13
CA ILE A 226 8.34 -18.31 2.05
C ILE A 226 9.22 -17.14 2.49
N ALA A 227 8.62 -16.12 3.12
CA ALA A 227 9.35 -14.97 3.66
C ALA A 227 10.44 -15.38 4.66
N PHE A 228 10.14 -16.34 5.55
CA PHE A 228 11.12 -16.86 6.50
C PHE A 228 12.30 -17.51 5.77
N PHE A 229 12.03 -18.43 4.83
CA PHE A 229 13.10 -19.07 4.07
C PHE A 229 13.91 -18.09 3.22
N LEU A 230 13.26 -17.16 2.55
CA LEU A 230 13.96 -16.14 1.74
C LEU A 230 14.93 -15.29 2.58
N LYS A 231 14.60 -15.01 3.85
CA LYS A 231 15.47 -14.24 4.75
C LYS A 231 16.75 -14.99 5.17
N ILE A 232 16.63 -16.29 5.40
CA ILE A 232 17.74 -17.12 5.89
C ILE A 232 18.51 -17.81 4.77
N LEU A 233 17.98 -17.83 3.54
CA LEU A 233 18.59 -18.52 2.41
C LEU A 233 19.93 -17.85 2.04
N PRO A 234 21.06 -18.59 2.08
CA PRO A 234 22.36 -18.07 1.67
C PRO A 234 22.35 -17.60 0.22
N THR A 235 23.09 -16.52 -0.06
CA THR A 235 23.09 -15.88 -1.39
C THR A 235 23.54 -16.83 -2.51
N PHE A 236 24.47 -17.74 -2.25
CA PHE A 236 24.94 -18.68 -3.27
C PHE A 236 23.87 -19.68 -3.70
N ILE A 237 22.94 -20.03 -2.79
CA ILE A 237 21.78 -20.85 -3.12
C ILE A 237 20.74 -20.02 -3.87
N TYR A 238 20.43 -18.80 -3.36
CA TYR A 238 19.44 -17.92 -3.97
C TYR A 238 19.77 -17.58 -5.44
N LYS A 239 21.06 -17.38 -5.77
CA LYS A 239 21.52 -17.11 -7.15
C LYS A 239 21.12 -18.17 -8.20
N ARG A 240 20.68 -19.36 -7.77
CA ARG A 240 20.22 -20.41 -8.69
C ARG A 240 18.74 -20.28 -9.07
N PHE A 241 17.99 -19.43 -8.37
CA PHE A 241 16.52 -19.34 -8.50
C PHE A 241 16.03 -17.89 -8.65
N GLY A 242 16.89 -16.88 -8.40
CA GLY A 242 16.56 -15.45 -8.39
C GLY A 242 16.98 -14.68 -9.64
#